data_ecbf1bdac4127d04896073bbac4e6854
#
_entry.id   ecbf1bdac4127d04896073bbac4e6854
#
_cell.length_a   1.000
_cell.length_b   1.000
_cell.length_c   1.000
_cell.angle_alpha   90.00
_cell.angle_beta   90.00
_cell.angle_gamma   90.00
#
_symmetry.space_group_name_H-M   'P 1'
#
loop_
_entity.id
_entity.type
_entity.pdbx_description
1 polymer ?
#
loop_
_entity_poly.entity_id
_entity_poly.type
_entity_poly.pdbx_seq_one_letter_code
_entity_poly.pdbx_strand_id
1 'polypeptide(L)'
;MKKLNNLSESNFLKLVFAFLTACFLIAAVIMPDRSSMFTGLWQIISQPSKVSTNYFAVGGYAATFLNMGLVALISLLLFVLCKGTPNNVSTLAFILTLGFCSWGINILNIWPTIFGVLVYALVKKEKLGGLVNAMLFSTGIAPLITDLLIRYPNAETIGFNLPGLGLALLVGLCIGFFLPAGLAHAPAVHKGFDLYSAALPIGMTAFLLNATLFKTLGVDLPAAPAADTLQVASQMTVNIFCGVVFGLCIVFAFLMGCKPKDYWRLLSDPALVTNFTSTYGNATFLMNLGVYGLFILGYYNAIGATFNGVTFGVIFCMLACCNSGSHPGNVWPIMLGYVVASTVFGWLAPLVGGNFTLPVNAQAIVVGLCYANGLSPIADKYGWKYGFVAAIMHYLLVTSVPNLHGGFCLYNGGFTAALICLILVPELERFSKTKDERKALKAAKK
;
A
#
# COMPACT_ATOMS: atom_id res chain seq x y z
N MET A 1 -13.71 25.86 9.56
CA MET A 1 -13.13 24.52 9.83
C MET A 1 -14.13 23.60 10.57
N LYS A 2 -14.78 23.99 11.68
CA LYS A 2 -15.77 23.14 12.40
C LYS A 2 -16.90 22.57 11.50
N LYS A 3 -17.36 23.34 10.50
CA LYS A 3 -18.37 22.86 9.53
C LYS A 3 -17.89 21.64 8.71
N LEU A 4 -16.59 21.47 8.50
CA LEU A 4 -16.04 20.32 7.77
C LEU A 4 -16.21 19.00 8.56
N ASN A 5 -16.25 19.08 9.89
CA ASN A 5 -16.49 17.88 10.71
C ASN A 5 -17.92 17.33 10.54
N ASN A 6 -18.85 18.14 10.08
CA ASN A 6 -20.25 17.77 9.86
C ASN A 6 -20.56 17.34 8.42
N LEU A 7 -19.55 17.30 7.54
CA LEU A 7 -19.74 16.77 6.19
C LEU A 7 -20.01 15.26 6.24
N SER A 8 -20.76 14.78 5.25
CA SER A 8 -20.84 13.32 5.04
C SER A 8 -19.44 12.75 4.80
N GLU A 9 -19.20 11.51 5.22
CA GLU A 9 -17.96 10.78 5.02
C GLU A 9 -17.45 10.93 3.58
N SER A 10 -18.31 10.65 2.59
CA SER A 10 -17.95 10.72 1.18
C SER A 10 -17.44 12.09 0.75
N ASN A 11 -18.11 13.17 1.15
CA ASN A 11 -17.70 14.53 0.78
C ASN A 11 -16.42 14.94 1.51
N PHE A 12 -16.28 14.54 2.77
CA PHE A 12 -15.06 14.81 3.53
C PHE A 12 -13.86 14.07 2.93
N LEU A 13 -13.99 12.80 2.59
CA LEU A 13 -12.91 12.02 1.98
C LEU A 13 -12.49 12.58 0.61
N LYS A 14 -13.44 13.06 -0.22
CA LYS A 14 -13.11 13.78 -1.46
C LYS A 14 -12.25 15.02 -1.20
N LEU A 15 -12.52 15.76 -0.12
CA LEU A 15 -11.68 16.90 0.27
C LEU A 15 -10.28 16.46 0.74
N VAL A 16 -10.18 15.37 1.50
CA VAL A 16 -8.89 14.82 1.92
C VAL A 16 -8.09 14.36 0.70
N PHE A 17 -8.72 13.69 -0.27
CA PHE A 17 -8.07 13.28 -1.51
C PHE A 17 -7.62 14.48 -2.34
N ALA A 18 -8.45 15.52 -2.44
CA ALA A 18 -8.09 16.77 -3.12
C ALA A 18 -6.92 17.48 -2.41
N PHE A 19 -6.91 17.51 -1.07
CA PHE A 19 -5.82 18.07 -0.29
C PHE A 19 -4.50 17.33 -0.54
N LEU A 20 -4.51 16.00 -0.47
CA LEU A 20 -3.31 15.21 -0.76
C LEU A 20 -2.84 15.43 -2.21
N THR A 21 -3.76 15.38 -3.18
CA THR A 21 -3.45 15.67 -4.59
C THR A 21 -2.76 17.03 -4.74
N ALA A 22 -3.32 18.08 -4.13
CA ALA A 22 -2.74 19.41 -4.18
C ALA A 22 -1.34 19.48 -3.54
N CYS A 23 -1.11 18.80 -2.42
CA CYS A 23 0.21 18.73 -1.79
C CYS A 23 1.26 18.15 -2.73
N PHE A 24 0.95 17.07 -3.46
CA PHE A 24 1.88 16.46 -4.41
C PHE A 24 2.13 17.34 -5.64
N LEU A 25 1.08 17.95 -6.21
CA LEU A 25 1.22 18.85 -7.37
C LEU A 25 2.00 20.12 -7.00
N ILE A 26 1.76 20.70 -5.82
CA ILE A 26 2.52 21.83 -5.32
C ILE A 26 4.00 21.43 -5.11
N ALA A 27 4.25 20.28 -4.50
CA ALA A 27 5.61 19.77 -4.30
C ALA A 27 6.35 19.64 -5.63
N ALA A 28 5.73 19.09 -6.68
CA ALA A 28 6.34 18.98 -8.00
C ALA A 28 6.86 20.32 -8.54
N VAL A 29 6.10 21.40 -8.34
CA VAL A 29 6.45 22.75 -8.83
C VAL A 29 7.54 23.42 -8.01
N ILE A 30 7.65 23.10 -6.71
CA ILE A 30 8.65 23.72 -5.82
C ILE A 30 9.96 22.93 -5.75
N MET A 31 10.03 21.69 -6.24
CA MET A 31 11.28 20.91 -6.24
C MET A 31 12.40 21.60 -7.01
N PRO A 32 13.66 21.47 -6.57
CA PRO A 32 14.79 22.11 -7.24
C PRO A 32 14.96 21.71 -8.71
N ASP A 33 14.62 20.46 -9.05
CA ASP A 33 14.72 19.86 -10.37
C ASP A 33 13.47 20.05 -11.25
N ARG A 34 12.58 21.01 -10.93
CA ARG A 34 11.33 21.25 -11.66
C ARG A 34 11.50 21.55 -13.16
N SER A 35 12.66 22.06 -13.58
CA SER A 35 12.94 22.32 -15.00
C SER A 35 12.98 21.05 -15.84
N SER A 36 13.34 19.90 -15.26
CA SER A 36 13.35 18.58 -15.90
C SER A 36 12.10 17.75 -15.64
N MET A 37 11.09 18.34 -15.00
CA MET A 37 9.89 17.63 -14.51
C MET A 37 9.17 16.82 -15.61
N PHE A 38 8.98 17.38 -16.81
CA PHE A 38 8.28 16.69 -17.90
C PHE A 38 9.19 15.65 -18.59
N THR A 39 10.47 15.94 -18.73
CA THR A 39 11.46 14.98 -19.25
C THR A 39 11.59 13.79 -18.29
N GLY A 40 11.67 14.04 -16.99
CA GLY A 40 11.70 13.01 -15.97
C GLY A 40 10.41 12.17 -15.93
N LEU A 41 9.24 12.81 -16.11
CA LEU A 41 7.97 12.08 -16.22
C LEU A 41 7.96 11.14 -17.43
N TRP A 42 8.48 11.60 -18.57
CA TRP A 42 8.64 10.74 -19.74
C TRP A 42 9.58 9.57 -19.47
N GLN A 43 10.68 9.77 -18.75
CA GLN A 43 11.57 8.69 -18.33
C GLN A 43 10.85 7.67 -17.45
N ILE A 44 10.05 8.12 -16.48
CA ILE A 44 9.22 7.21 -15.66
C ILE A 44 8.24 6.38 -16.50
N ILE A 45 7.64 6.96 -17.53
CA ILE A 45 6.66 6.29 -18.40
C ILE A 45 7.33 5.30 -19.36
N SER A 46 8.51 5.66 -19.90
CA SER A 46 9.19 4.94 -20.98
C SER A 46 10.23 3.93 -20.49
N GLN A 47 10.40 3.75 -19.18
CA GLN A 47 11.30 2.75 -18.61
C GLN A 47 10.53 1.56 -18.03
N PRO A 48 11.07 0.33 -18.14
CA PRO A 48 10.49 -0.83 -17.47
C PRO A 48 10.47 -0.62 -15.95
N SER A 49 9.44 -1.11 -15.30
CA SER A 49 9.34 -1.04 -13.86
C SER A 49 9.05 -2.42 -13.24
N LYS A 50 9.64 -2.65 -12.09
CA LYS A 50 9.37 -3.78 -11.20
C LYS A 50 9.12 -3.25 -9.79
N VAL A 51 8.70 -4.13 -8.90
CA VAL A 51 8.71 -3.83 -7.46
C VAL A 51 10.09 -3.31 -7.07
N SER A 52 10.12 -2.19 -6.36
CA SER A 52 11.33 -1.47 -5.94
C SER A 52 12.02 -0.63 -7.02
N THR A 53 11.38 -0.32 -8.16
CA THR A 53 11.92 0.68 -9.09
C THR A 53 11.86 2.08 -8.48
N ASN A 54 13.01 2.71 -8.25
CA ASN A 54 13.10 4.01 -7.59
C ASN A 54 12.85 5.16 -8.58
N TYR A 55 11.67 5.75 -8.57
CA TYR A 55 11.33 6.84 -9.49
C TYR A 55 12.09 8.15 -9.22
N PHE A 56 12.60 8.36 -8.00
CA PHE A 56 13.52 9.48 -7.76
C PHE A 56 14.83 9.34 -8.55
N ALA A 57 15.32 8.10 -8.71
CA ALA A 57 16.51 7.85 -9.53
C ALA A 57 16.21 7.90 -11.03
N VAL A 58 15.01 7.43 -11.45
CA VAL A 58 14.62 7.37 -12.87
C VAL A 58 14.28 8.74 -13.42
N GLY A 59 13.44 9.52 -12.75
CA GLY A 59 12.86 10.75 -13.28
C GLY A 59 13.16 12.00 -12.45
N GLY A 60 13.79 11.86 -11.27
CA GLY A 60 13.99 12.95 -10.32
C GLY A 60 12.80 13.20 -9.40
N TYR A 61 12.96 14.14 -8.48
CA TYR A 61 11.94 14.46 -7.47
C TYR A 61 10.70 15.09 -8.09
N ALA A 62 10.88 16.17 -8.86
CA ALA A 62 9.77 16.92 -9.44
C ALA A 62 8.86 16.04 -10.31
N ALA A 63 9.45 15.18 -11.15
CA ALA A 63 8.71 14.26 -11.99
C ALA A 63 7.97 13.18 -11.18
N THR A 64 8.59 12.66 -10.13
CA THR A 64 7.94 11.67 -9.23
C THR A 64 6.76 12.29 -8.51
N PHE A 65 6.92 13.49 -7.92
CA PHE A 65 5.83 14.23 -7.28
C PHE A 65 4.70 14.56 -8.28
N LEU A 66 5.06 14.94 -9.53
CA LEU A 66 4.08 15.18 -10.59
C LEU A 66 3.31 13.90 -10.93
N ASN A 67 4.00 12.77 -11.13
CA ASN A 67 3.36 11.49 -11.39
C ASN A 67 2.37 11.11 -10.27
N MET A 68 2.80 11.22 -9.01
CA MET A 68 1.95 10.97 -7.83
C MET A 68 0.72 11.89 -7.82
N GLY A 69 0.91 13.17 -8.03
CA GLY A 69 -0.16 14.18 -8.06
C GLY A 69 -1.15 13.97 -9.20
N LEU A 70 -0.66 13.63 -10.41
CA LEU A 70 -1.53 13.38 -11.58
C LEU A 70 -2.35 12.09 -11.41
N VAL A 71 -1.77 11.00 -10.94
CA VAL A 71 -2.52 9.76 -10.67
C VAL A 71 -3.51 9.95 -9.52
N ALA A 72 -3.14 10.72 -8.48
CA ALA A 72 -4.07 11.09 -7.41
C ALA A 72 -5.25 11.92 -7.96
N LEU A 73 -4.98 12.87 -8.87
CA LEU A 73 -6.03 13.66 -9.53
C LEU A 73 -6.94 12.76 -10.38
N ILE A 74 -6.38 11.84 -11.17
CA ILE A 74 -7.15 10.86 -11.94
C ILE A 74 -8.03 10.03 -10.99
N SER A 75 -7.48 9.54 -9.89
CA SER A 75 -8.21 8.76 -8.88
C SER A 75 -9.38 9.54 -8.27
N LEU A 76 -9.16 10.81 -7.92
CA LEU A 76 -10.21 11.71 -7.44
C LEU A 76 -11.29 11.95 -8.50
N LEU A 77 -10.87 12.19 -9.75
CA LEU A 77 -11.79 12.39 -10.88
C LEU A 77 -12.63 11.14 -11.14
N LEU A 78 -12.09 9.93 -11.00
CA LEU A 78 -12.88 8.70 -11.09
C LEU A 78 -13.99 8.67 -10.04
N PHE A 79 -13.74 9.05 -8.78
CA PHE A 79 -14.80 9.16 -7.77
C PHE A 79 -15.86 10.21 -8.13
N VAL A 80 -15.45 11.32 -8.70
CA VAL A 80 -16.39 12.40 -9.08
C VAL A 80 -17.21 12.01 -10.31
N LEU A 81 -16.55 11.59 -11.40
CA LEU A 81 -17.18 11.31 -12.69
C LEU A 81 -18.05 10.05 -12.67
N CYS A 82 -17.59 9.00 -11.98
CA CYS A 82 -18.39 7.78 -11.82
C CYS A 82 -19.44 7.89 -10.70
N LYS A 83 -19.58 9.05 -10.04
CA LYS A 83 -20.47 9.26 -8.90
C LYS A 83 -20.23 8.29 -7.75
N GLY A 84 -18.95 7.96 -7.51
CA GLY A 84 -18.52 7.11 -6.41
C GLY A 84 -18.75 7.78 -5.04
N THR A 85 -19.01 6.96 -4.04
CA THR A 85 -19.17 7.37 -2.64
C THR A 85 -18.01 6.87 -1.80
N PRO A 86 -16.89 7.63 -1.69
CA PRO A 86 -15.74 7.21 -0.91
C PRO A 86 -16.08 6.88 0.55
N ASN A 87 -15.45 5.84 1.05
CA ASN A 87 -15.49 5.33 2.42
C ASN A 87 -14.08 4.92 2.89
N ASN A 88 -13.98 4.18 3.98
CA ASN A 88 -12.70 3.67 4.49
C ASN A 88 -11.94 2.80 3.46
N VAL A 89 -12.62 1.94 2.69
CA VAL A 89 -11.99 1.14 1.62
C VAL A 89 -11.47 2.04 0.50
N SER A 90 -12.17 3.14 0.22
CA SER A 90 -11.71 4.13 -0.76
C SER A 90 -10.48 4.90 -0.28
N THR A 91 -10.37 5.15 1.03
CA THR A 91 -9.16 5.71 1.64
C THR A 91 -7.97 4.78 1.44
N LEU A 92 -8.17 3.48 1.70
CA LEU A 92 -7.17 2.45 1.46
C LEU A 92 -6.72 2.43 -0.01
N ALA A 93 -7.68 2.33 -0.95
CA ALA A 93 -7.40 2.26 -2.39
C ALA A 93 -6.64 3.50 -2.89
N PHE A 94 -7.11 4.71 -2.50
CA PHE A 94 -6.50 5.97 -2.92
C PHE A 94 -5.07 6.15 -2.39
N ILE A 95 -4.86 5.95 -1.09
CA ILE A 95 -3.54 6.16 -0.47
C ILE A 95 -2.53 5.10 -0.91
N LEU A 96 -2.95 3.83 -1.12
CA LEU A 96 -2.10 2.78 -1.70
C LEU A 96 -1.67 3.15 -3.13
N THR A 97 -2.62 3.50 -4.00
CA THR A 97 -2.32 3.92 -5.37
C THR A 97 -1.35 5.10 -5.38
N LEU A 98 -1.59 6.09 -4.51
CA LEU A 98 -0.71 7.24 -4.34
C LEU A 98 0.71 6.83 -3.96
N GLY A 99 0.86 5.94 -2.97
CA GLY A 99 2.17 5.44 -2.54
C GLY A 99 2.91 4.70 -3.66
N PHE A 100 2.22 3.87 -4.43
CA PHE A 100 2.82 3.13 -5.55
C PHE A 100 3.31 4.01 -6.69
N CYS A 101 2.82 5.25 -6.80
CA CYS A 101 3.21 6.17 -7.87
C CYS A 101 4.66 6.70 -7.75
N SER A 102 5.37 6.38 -6.69
CA SER A 102 6.80 6.68 -6.55
C SER A 102 7.72 5.50 -6.92
N TRP A 103 7.15 4.32 -7.29
CA TRP A 103 7.95 3.12 -7.54
C TRP A 103 7.32 2.02 -8.41
N GLY A 104 6.22 2.23 -9.09
CA GLY A 104 5.61 1.18 -9.91
C GLY A 104 4.41 1.61 -10.75
N ILE A 105 3.62 2.56 -10.27
CA ILE A 105 2.46 3.12 -10.97
C ILE A 105 2.84 4.44 -11.64
N ASN A 106 2.43 4.61 -12.90
CA ASN A 106 2.53 5.87 -13.61
C ASN A 106 1.25 6.21 -14.35
N ILE A 107 1.17 7.42 -14.90
CA ILE A 107 -0.03 7.94 -15.58
C ILE A 107 -0.45 7.15 -16.82
N LEU A 108 0.42 6.30 -17.38
CA LEU A 108 0.14 5.49 -18.56
C LEU A 108 -0.30 4.06 -18.18
N ASN A 109 0.41 3.39 -17.27
CA ASN A 109 0.24 1.96 -17.03
C ASN A 109 -1.03 1.58 -16.24
N ILE A 110 -1.75 2.55 -15.71
CA ILE A 110 -3.02 2.32 -14.98
C ILE A 110 -4.20 2.02 -15.91
N TRP A 111 -4.18 2.53 -17.16
CA TRP A 111 -5.38 2.53 -18.00
C TRP A 111 -5.83 1.16 -18.46
N PRO A 112 -4.96 0.23 -18.90
CA PRO A 112 -5.41 -1.09 -19.37
C PRO A 112 -6.22 -1.84 -18.30
N THR A 113 -5.81 -1.77 -17.04
CA THR A 113 -6.52 -2.43 -15.93
C THR A 113 -7.82 -1.72 -15.57
N ILE A 114 -7.83 -0.38 -15.56
CA ILE A 114 -9.06 0.42 -15.36
C ILE A 114 -10.07 0.11 -16.45
N PHE A 115 -9.66 0.02 -17.73
CA PHE A 115 -10.55 -0.36 -18.82
C PHE A 115 -11.12 -1.77 -18.63
N GLY A 116 -10.36 -2.70 -18.07
CA GLY A 116 -10.86 -4.02 -17.72
C GLY A 116 -12.02 -3.98 -16.72
N VAL A 117 -11.93 -3.10 -15.71
CA VAL A 117 -13.05 -2.89 -14.76
C VAL A 117 -14.25 -2.22 -15.44
N LEU A 118 -14.03 -1.30 -16.40
CA LEU A 118 -15.12 -0.74 -17.20
C LEU A 118 -15.84 -1.80 -18.03
N VAL A 119 -15.08 -2.72 -18.65
CA VAL A 119 -15.66 -3.87 -19.39
C VAL A 119 -16.46 -4.76 -18.45
N TYR A 120 -15.95 -5.05 -17.24
CA TYR A 120 -16.71 -5.78 -16.22
C TYR A 120 -18.03 -5.09 -15.88
N ALA A 121 -18.00 -3.78 -15.66
CA ALA A 121 -19.21 -2.99 -15.36
C ALA A 121 -20.26 -3.09 -16.46
N LEU A 122 -19.82 -3.03 -17.74
CA LEU A 122 -20.72 -3.16 -18.90
C LEU A 122 -21.35 -4.57 -18.98
N VAL A 123 -20.53 -5.61 -18.82
CA VAL A 123 -20.99 -7.02 -18.90
C VAL A 123 -21.95 -7.35 -17.75
N LYS A 124 -21.62 -6.91 -16.53
CA LYS A 124 -22.43 -7.16 -15.32
C LYS A 124 -23.55 -6.16 -15.13
N LYS A 125 -23.61 -5.11 -15.95
CA LYS A 125 -24.58 -3.99 -15.83
C LYS A 125 -24.52 -3.31 -14.44
N GLU A 126 -23.33 -3.22 -13.85
CA GLU A 126 -23.09 -2.61 -12.57
C GLU A 126 -22.81 -1.11 -12.71
N LYS A 127 -23.17 -0.33 -11.68
CA LYS A 127 -22.89 1.11 -11.64
C LYS A 127 -21.41 1.36 -11.38
N LEU A 128 -20.78 2.18 -12.21
CA LEU A 128 -19.34 2.52 -12.11
C LEU A 128 -18.95 3.08 -10.74
N GLY A 129 -19.83 3.83 -10.07
CA GLY A 129 -19.55 4.40 -8.75
C GLY A 129 -19.22 3.36 -7.68
N GLY A 130 -19.77 2.16 -7.75
CA GLY A 130 -19.45 1.04 -6.86
C GLY A 130 -18.12 0.35 -7.18
N LEU A 131 -17.57 0.57 -8.37
CA LEU A 131 -16.39 -0.11 -8.87
C LEU A 131 -15.11 0.74 -8.86
N VAL A 132 -15.16 2.01 -8.43
CA VAL A 132 -13.99 2.89 -8.42
C VAL A 132 -12.86 2.31 -7.56
N ASN A 133 -13.16 1.71 -6.41
CA ASN A 133 -12.15 1.03 -5.59
C ASN A 133 -11.49 -0.12 -6.35
N ALA A 134 -12.26 -0.90 -7.12
CA ALA A 134 -11.71 -1.98 -7.95
C ALA A 134 -10.82 -1.43 -9.08
N MET A 135 -11.18 -0.28 -9.69
CA MET A 135 -10.33 0.40 -10.66
C MET A 135 -8.97 0.77 -10.06
N LEU A 136 -8.94 1.33 -8.85
CA LEU A 136 -7.71 1.69 -8.17
C LEU A 136 -6.90 0.45 -7.76
N PHE A 137 -7.53 -0.55 -7.16
CA PHE A 137 -6.85 -1.79 -6.77
C PHE A 137 -6.28 -2.56 -7.96
N SER A 138 -6.93 -2.51 -9.13
CA SER A 138 -6.45 -3.21 -10.33
C SER A 138 -5.08 -2.72 -10.81
N THR A 139 -4.71 -1.49 -10.47
CA THR A 139 -3.40 -0.92 -10.81
C THR A 139 -2.23 -1.55 -10.05
N GLY A 140 -2.49 -2.42 -9.08
CA GLY A 140 -1.45 -3.09 -8.29
C GLY A 140 -0.52 -4.03 -9.09
N ILE A 141 -0.85 -4.34 -10.35
CA ILE A 141 -0.01 -5.10 -11.28
C ILE A 141 0.46 -4.21 -12.45
N ALA A 142 0.36 -2.90 -12.32
CA ALA A 142 0.77 -1.94 -13.36
C ALA A 142 2.23 -2.07 -13.82
N PRO A 143 3.22 -2.47 -12.99
CA PRO A 143 4.56 -2.76 -13.48
C PRO A 143 4.61 -3.81 -14.59
N LEU A 144 3.77 -4.84 -14.54
CA LEU A 144 3.66 -5.83 -15.62
C LEU A 144 3.14 -5.20 -16.92
N ILE A 145 2.16 -4.29 -16.83
CA ILE A 145 1.64 -3.57 -18.00
C ILE A 145 2.76 -2.78 -18.68
N THR A 146 3.61 -2.10 -17.91
CA THR A 146 4.78 -1.40 -18.44
C THR A 146 5.77 -2.36 -19.09
N ASP A 147 6.04 -3.51 -18.45
CA ASP A 147 6.98 -4.49 -18.98
C ASP A 147 6.49 -5.08 -20.32
N LEU A 148 5.23 -5.44 -20.41
CA LEU A 148 4.60 -5.94 -21.64
C LEU A 148 4.66 -4.91 -22.77
N LEU A 149 4.43 -3.65 -22.45
CA LEU A 149 4.40 -2.56 -23.42
C LEU A 149 5.79 -2.21 -23.99
N ILE A 150 6.84 -2.34 -23.16
CA ILE A 150 8.15 -1.74 -23.47
C ILE A 150 9.22 -2.81 -23.75
N ARG A 151 9.16 -3.98 -23.13
CA ARG A 151 10.27 -4.92 -23.08
C ARG A 151 9.91 -6.35 -23.47
N TYR A 152 8.69 -6.79 -23.19
CA TYR A 152 8.29 -8.17 -23.45
C TYR A 152 8.17 -8.45 -24.96
N PRO A 153 8.56 -9.61 -25.50
CA PRO A 153 9.19 -10.76 -24.81
C PRO A 153 10.72 -10.66 -24.70
N ASN A 154 11.37 -9.70 -25.35
CA ASN A 154 12.82 -9.58 -25.38
C ASN A 154 13.30 -8.58 -24.31
N ALA A 155 13.86 -9.11 -23.22
CA ALA A 155 14.30 -8.30 -22.08
C ALA A 155 15.48 -7.35 -22.39
N GLU A 156 16.20 -7.55 -23.48
CA GLU A 156 17.35 -6.72 -23.86
C GLU A 156 16.95 -5.46 -24.65
N THR A 157 15.79 -5.49 -25.31
CA THR A 157 15.32 -4.35 -26.10
C THR A 157 14.28 -3.56 -25.32
N ILE A 158 14.55 -2.27 -25.11
CA ILE A 158 13.64 -1.34 -24.44
C ILE A 158 13.06 -0.38 -25.46
N GLY A 159 11.74 -0.35 -25.59
CA GLY A 159 11.04 0.58 -26.47
C GLY A 159 9.59 0.19 -26.69
N PHE A 160 8.76 1.19 -26.98
CA PHE A 160 7.36 0.95 -27.34
C PHE A 160 7.25 0.14 -28.62
N ASN A 161 6.44 -0.90 -28.58
CA ASN A 161 6.16 -1.71 -29.75
C ASN A 161 4.67 -2.05 -29.86
N LEU A 162 4.19 -2.23 -31.08
CA LEU A 162 2.75 -2.45 -31.32
C LEU A 162 2.24 -3.81 -30.81
N PRO A 163 2.95 -4.94 -30.97
CA PRO A 163 2.57 -6.20 -30.34
C PRO A 163 2.52 -6.11 -28.81
N GLY A 164 3.49 -5.43 -28.19
CA GLY A 164 3.53 -5.18 -26.75
C GLY A 164 2.33 -4.35 -26.28
N LEU A 165 1.91 -3.34 -27.04
CA LEU A 165 0.70 -2.57 -26.74
C LEU A 165 -0.55 -3.47 -26.76
N GLY A 166 -0.70 -4.31 -27.78
CA GLY A 166 -1.83 -5.25 -27.86
C GLY A 166 -1.87 -6.22 -26.69
N LEU A 167 -0.71 -6.77 -26.30
CA LEU A 167 -0.61 -7.69 -25.17
C LEU A 167 -0.85 -6.98 -23.82
N ALA A 168 -0.31 -5.78 -23.62
CA ALA A 168 -0.53 -4.98 -22.41
C ALA A 168 -2.01 -4.61 -22.23
N LEU A 169 -2.70 -4.25 -23.33
CA LEU A 169 -4.14 -4.01 -23.31
C LEU A 169 -4.92 -5.29 -22.96
N LEU A 170 -4.64 -6.42 -23.63
CA LEU A 170 -5.32 -7.68 -23.40
C LEU A 170 -5.15 -8.13 -21.93
N VAL A 171 -3.92 -8.17 -21.44
CA VAL A 171 -3.61 -8.59 -20.07
C VAL A 171 -4.24 -7.63 -19.05
N GLY A 172 -4.13 -6.31 -19.28
CA GLY A 172 -4.75 -5.30 -18.43
C GLY A 172 -6.27 -5.42 -18.39
N LEU A 173 -6.92 -5.65 -19.53
CA LEU A 173 -8.36 -5.91 -19.59
C LEU A 173 -8.74 -7.17 -18.78
N CYS A 174 -7.97 -8.26 -18.89
CA CYS A 174 -8.19 -9.47 -18.11
C CYS A 174 -8.04 -9.20 -16.59
N ILE A 175 -6.97 -8.51 -16.18
CA ILE A 175 -6.75 -8.15 -14.76
C ILE A 175 -7.96 -7.38 -14.22
N GLY A 176 -8.34 -6.30 -14.88
CA GLY A 176 -9.45 -5.45 -14.43
C GLY A 176 -10.80 -6.16 -14.46
N PHE A 177 -11.02 -7.05 -15.42
CA PHE A 177 -12.27 -7.78 -15.55
C PHE A 177 -12.47 -8.82 -14.43
N PHE A 178 -11.43 -9.56 -14.04
CA PHE A 178 -11.56 -10.61 -13.03
C PHE A 178 -11.48 -10.10 -11.59
N LEU A 179 -10.83 -8.95 -11.38
CA LEU A 179 -10.54 -8.47 -10.02
C LEU A 179 -11.78 -8.16 -9.18
N PRO A 180 -12.86 -7.50 -9.67
CA PRO A 180 -14.01 -7.15 -8.83
C PRO A 180 -14.65 -8.37 -8.14
N ALA A 181 -14.74 -9.50 -8.83
CA ALA A 181 -15.26 -10.75 -8.25
C ALA A 181 -14.32 -11.26 -7.14
N GLY A 182 -13.00 -11.25 -7.36
CA GLY A 182 -12.01 -11.66 -6.36
C GLY A 182 -12.03 -10.81 -5.11
N LEU A 183 -12.20 -9.48 -5.26
CA LEU A 183 -12.29 -8.55 -4.12
C LEU A 183 -13.46 -8.88 -3.19
N ALA A 184 -14.59 -9.31 -3.74
CA ALA A 184 -15.77 -9.66 -2.95
C ALA A 184 -15.55 -10.92 -2.09
N HIS A 185 -14.70 -11.85 -2.51
CA HIS A 185 -14.43 -13.11 -1.82
C HIS A 185 -13.27 -13.05 -0.82
N ALA A 186 -12.31 -12.16 -1.02
CA ALA A 186 -11.10 -12.08 -0.20
C ALA A 186 -11.36 -11.98 1.32
N PRO A 187 -12.32 -11.16 1.82
CA PRO A 187 -12.58 -11.07 3.26
C PRO A 187 -12.98 -12.39 3.92
N ALA A 188 -13.63 -13.30 3.20
CA ALA A 188 -14.01 -14.61 3.72
C ALA A 188 -12.78 -15.50 4.01
N VAL A 189 -11.69 -15.32 3.26
CA VAL A 189 -10.46 -16.11 3.39
C VAL A 189 -9.70 -15.76 4.66
N HIS A 190 -9.48 -14.45 4.92
CA HIS A 190 -8.72 -13.98 6.07
C HIS A 190 -9.59 -13.54 7.27
N LYS A 191 -10.92 -13.70 7.17
CA LYS A 191 -11.90 -13.41 8.23
C LYS A 191 -11.78 -11.99 8.85
N GLY A 192 -11.35 -11.00 8.04
CA GLY A 192 -11.14 -9.64 8.50
C GLY A 192 -9.82 -9.38 9.24
N PHE A 193 -8.91 -10.36 9.32
CA PHE A 193 -7.62 -10.19 10.00
C PHE A 193 -6.51 -9.64 9.11
N ASP A 194 -6.78 -9.42 7.83
CA ASP A 194 -5.90 -8.70 6.91
C ASP A 194 -6.63 -7.46 6.36
N LEU A 195 -6.13 -6.27 6.70
CA LEU A 195 -6.70 -5.01 6.24
C LEU A 195 -6.41 -4.75 4.75
N TYR A 196 -5.39 -5.38 4.17
CA TYR A 196 -5.07 -5.31 2.74
C TYR A 196 -5.77 -6.39 1.92
N SER A 197 -7.03 -6.64 2.21
CA SER A 197 -7.87 -7.70 1.63
C SER A 197 -7.74 -7.83 0.10
N ALA A 198 -7.60 -6.71 -0.62
CA ALA A 198 -7.40 -6.68 -2.06
C ALA A 198 -6.11 -7.37 -2.54
N ALA A 199 -5.12 -7.49 -1.67
CA ALA A 199 -3.82 -8.09 -2.02
C ALA A 199 -3.93 -9.58 -2.37
N LEU A 200 -4.89 -10.30 -1.79
CA LEU A 200 -5.07 -11.72 -2.07
C LEU A 200 -5.45 -11.99 -3.54
N PRO A 201 -6.55 -11.44 -4.08
CA PRO A 201 -6.90 -11.67 -5.49
C PRO A 201 -5.90 -11.03 -6.46
N ILE A 202 -5.29 -9.90 -6.11
CA ILE A 202 -4.26 -9.26 -6.94
C ILE A 202 -3.01 -10.14 -7.01
N GLY A 203 -2.54 -10.65 -5.89
CA GLY A 203 -1.38 -11.55 -5.83
C GLY A 203 -1.63 -12.87 -6.58
N MET A 204 -2.82 -13.49 -6.41
CA MET A 204 -3.17 -14.68 -7.17
C MET A 204 -3.19 -14.43 -8.68
N THR A 205 -3.72 -13.27 -9.11
CA THR A 205 -3.71 -12.87 -10.52
C THR A 205 -2.28 -12.67 -11.02
N ALA A 206 -1.43 -11.98 -10.26
CA ALA A 206 -0.03 -11.76 -10.61
C ALA A 206 0.76 -13.08 -10.69
N PHE A 207 0.49 -14.02 -9.77
CA PHE A 207 1.11 -15.34 -9.79
C PHE A 207 0.72 -16.12 -11.05
N LEU A 208 -0.57 -16.15 -11.39
CA LEU A 208 -1.05 -16.80 -12.62
C LEU A 208 -0.42 -16.18 -13.88
N LEU A 209 -0.36 -14.85 -13.95
CA LEU A 209 0.25 -14.15 -15.09
C LEU A 209 1.75 -14.41 -15.19
N ASN A 210 2.48 -14.39 -14.07
CA ASN A 210 3.91 -14.76 -14.06
C ASN A 210 4.13 -16.21 -14.52
N ALA A 211 3.31 -17.14 -14.03
CA ALA A 211 3.38 -18.53 -14.43
C ALA A 211 3.11 -18.70 -15.94
N THR A 212 2.12 -18.00 -16.48
CA THR A 212 1.77 -18.10 -17.91
C THR A 212 2.81 -17.43 -18.78
N LEU A 213 3.12 -16.14 -18.55
CA LEU A 213 3.92 -15.30 -19.46
C LEU A 213 5.40 -15.65 -19.44
N PHE A 214 5.94 -16.04 -18.28
CA PHE A 214 7.38 -16.28 -18.14
C PHE A 214 7.73 -17.77 -17.97
N LYS A 215 6.98 -18.53 -17.17
CA LYS A 215 7.28 -19.95 -16.94
C LYS A 215 6.78 -20.86 -18.05
N THR A 216 5.47 -20.79 -18.37
CA THR A 216 4.85 -21.69 -19.35
C THR A 216 5.26 -21.35 -20.78
N LEU A 217 5.32 -20.05 -21.14
CA LEU A 217 5.79 -19.62 -22.45
C LEU A 217 7.32 -19.60 -22.59
N GLY A 218 8.07 -19.81 -21.51
CA GLY A 218 9.52 -19.89 -21.53
C GLY A 218 10.23 -18.57 -21.85
N VAL A 219 9.59 -17.44 -21.59
CA VAL A 219 10.20 -16.11 -21.74
C VAL A 219 11.04 -15.80 -20.52
N ASP A 220 12.26 -15.29 -20.73
CA ASP A 220 13.15 -14.94 -19.65
C ASP A 220 12.58 -13.83 -18.77
N LEU A 221 12.58 -14.07 -17.45
CA LEU A 221 12.15 -13.10 -16.48
C LEU A 221 13.19 -11.98 -16.39
N PRO A 222 12.83 -10.72 -16.64
CA PRO A 222 13.79 -9.62 -16.59
C PRO A 222 14.44 -9.50 -15.20
N ALA A 223 15.68 -9.02 -15.17
CA ALA A 223 16.41 -8.79 -13.93
C ALA A 223 15.70 -7.75 -13.03
N ALA A 224 15.94 -7.84 -11.73
CA ALA A 224 15.53 -6.81 -10.79
C ALA A 224 16.29 -5.49 -11.08
N PRO A 225 15.75 -4.31 -10.68
CA PRO A 225 16.49 -3.05 -10.76
C PRO A 225 17.84 -3.15 -10.06
N ALA A 226 18.85 -2.50 -10.63
CA ALA A 226 20.19 -2.50 -10.05
C ALA A 226 20.19 -1.86 -8.64
N ALA A 227 21.02 -2.41 -7.74
CA ALA A 227 21.04 -1.99 -6.33
C ALA A 227 21.45 -0.53 -6.14
N ASP A 228 22.32 0.00 -7.01
CA ASP A 228 22.75 1.41 -7.01
C ASP A 228 21.61 2.40 -7.26
N THR A 229 20.62 2.01 -8.08
CA THR A 229 19.42 2.84 -8.31
C THR A 229 18.53 2.98 -7.07
N LEU A 230 18.73 2.14 -6.06
CA LEU A 230 18.00 2.18 -4.79
C LEU A 230 18.64 3.14 -3.77
N GLN A 231 19.87 3.60 -4.01
CA GLN A 231 20.68 4.33 -3.02
C GLN A 231 20.55 5.86 -3.10
N VAL A 232 19.65 6.39 -3.92
CA VAL A 232 19.43 7.85 -3.97
C VAL A 232 18.81 8.32 -2.65
N ALA A 233 19.65 8.88 -1.79
CA ALA A 233 19.25 9.35 -0.48
C ALA A 233 18.42 10.63 -0.59
N SER A 234 17.16 10.53 -0.19
CA SER A 234 16.17 11.62 -0.24
C SER A 234 15.62 11.96 1.14
N GLN A 235 16.35 11.59 2.20
CA GLN A 235 15.83 11.63 3.57
C GLN A 235 15.29 13.02 3.96
N MET A 236 16.03 14.08 3.65
CA MET A 236 15.60 15.45 3.96
C MET A 236 14.31 15.81 3.21
N THR A 237 14.24 15.55 1.91
CA THR A 237 13.06 15.85 1.07
C THR A 237 11.83 15.10 1.57
N VAL A 238 11.96 13.81 1.86
CA VAL A 238 10.85 12.98 2.36
C VAL A 238 10.41 13.42 3.75
N ASN A 239 11.37 13.68 4.67
CA ASN A 239 11.06 14.11 6.02
C ASN A 239 10.35 15.47 6.05
N ILE A 240 10.78 16.44 5.25
CA ILE A 240 10.13 17.76 5.17
C ILE A 240 8.73 17.60 4.57
N PHE A 241 8.58 16.91 3.43
CA PHE A 241 7.29 16.77 2.79
C PHE A 241 6.28 16.03 3.69
N CYS A 242 6.65 14.87 4.20
CA CYS A 242 5.78 14.09 5.09
C CYS A 242 5.50 14.83 6.40
N GLY A 243 6.51 15.48 6.98
CA GLY A 243 6.35 16.29 8.20
C GLY A 243 5.34 17.42 8.01
N VAL A 244 5.42 18.15 6.89
CA VAL A 244 4.47 19.22 6.55
C VAL A 244 3.07 18.66 6.31
N VAL A 245 2.92 17.64 5.45
CA VAL A 245 1.60 17.08 5.10
C VAL A 245 0.90 16.50 6.33
N PHE A 246 1.60 15.67 7.10
CA PHE A 246 1.02 15.06 8.30
C PHE A 246 0.82 16.06 9.44
N GLY A 247 1.72 17.03 9.58
CA GLY A 247 1.56 18.14 10.52
C GLY A 247 0.33 18.98 10.20
N LEU A 248 0.09 19.32 8.93
CA LEU A 248 -1.11 20.02 8.50
C LEU A 248 -2.39 19.20 8.79
N CYS A 249 -2.38 17.88 8.62
CA CYS A 249 -3.51 17.03 9.00
C CYS A 249 -3.83 17.16 10.49
N ILE A 250 -2.81 17.16 11.36
CA ILE A 250 -2.99 17.33 12.81
C ILE A 250 -3.56 18.72 13.13
N VAL A 251 -2.98 19.77 12.54
CA VAL A 251 -3.46 21.15 12.73
C VAL A 251 -4.92 21.30 12.29
N PHE A 252 -5.24 20.79 11.10
CA PHE A 252 -6.63 20.83 10.60
C PHE A 252 -7.58 20.02 11.48
N ALA A 253 -7.16 18.86 11.99
CA ALA A 253 -7.97 18.08 12.92
C ALA A 253 -8.31 18.88 14.19
N PHE A 254 -7.35 19.58 14.79
CA PHE A 254 -7.61 20.47 15.93
C PHE A 254 -8.53 21.64 15.55
N LEU A 255 -8.31 22.28 14.42
CA LEU A 255 -9.16 23.38 13.93
C LEU A 255 -10.61 22.91 13.62
N MET A 256 -10.79 21.63 13.27
CA MET A 256 -12.10 21.01 13.11
C MET A 256 -12.75 20.62 14.43
N GLY A 257 -12.02 20.67 15.54
CA GLY A 257 -12.51 20.44 16.90
C GLY A 257 -12.21 19.05 17.47
N CYS A 258 -11.26 18.31 16.90
CA CYS A 258 -10.76 17.08 17.52
C CYS A 258 -10.16 17.37 18.88
N LYS A 259 -10.58 16.65 19.90
CA LYS A 259 -10.00 16.73 21.24
C LYS A 259 -9.05 15.57 21.49
N PRO A 260 -8.01 15.72 22.30
CA PRO A 260 -7.10 14.61 22.64
C PRO A 260 -7.84 13.37 23.17
N LYS A 261 -8.91 13.58 23.93
CA LYS A 261 -9.79 12.51 24.44
C LYS A 261 -10.43 11.69 23.33
N ASP A 262 -10.83 12.31 22.21
CA ASP A 262 -11.48 11.62 21.08
C ASP A 262 -10.48 10.75 20.35
N TYR A 263 -9.26 11.26 20.16
CA TYR A 263 -8.18 10.47 19.58
C TYR A 263 -7.71 9.34 20.49
N TRP A 264 -7.62 9.59 21.81
CA TRP A 264 -7.30 8.52 22.78
C TRP A 264 -8.33 7.38 22.76
N ARG A 265 -9.60 7.71 22.57
CA ARG A 265 -10.67 6.73 22.39
C ARG A 265 -10.44 5.87 21.14
N LEU A 266 -10.04 6.47 20.00
CA LEU A 266 -9.69 5.74 18.80
C LEU A 266 -8.52 4.77 19.05
N LEU A 267 -7.43 5.24 19.70
CA LEU A 267 -6.26 4.40 20.01
C LEU A 267 -6.56 3.23 20.94
N SER A 268 -7.68 3.24 21.64
CA SER A 268 -8.09 2.23 22.60
C SER A 268 -9.15 1.26 22.05
N ASP A 269 -9.63 1.48 20.84
CA ASP A 269 -10.66 0.65 20.23
C ASP A 269 -10.08 -0.69 19.76
N PRO A 270 -10.64 -1.83 20.18
CA PRO A 270 -10.21 -3.15 19.74
C PRO A 270 -10.84 -3.59 18.42
N ALA A 271 -11.05 -2.67 17.48
CA ALA A 271 -11.78 -2.93 16.25
C ALA A 271 -11.04 -3.85 15.26
N LEU A 272 -11.72 -4.86 14.74
CA LEU A 272 -11.21 -5.74 13.69
C LEU A 272 -11.06 -5.00 12.36
N VAL A 273 -12.14 -4.38 11.89
CA VAL A 273 -12.17 -3.49 10.73
C VAL A 273 -13.14 -2.38 11.06
N THR A 274 -12.62 -1.23 11.46
CA THR A 274 -13.48 -0.10 11.84
C THR A 274 -13.32 1.03 10.85
N ASN A 275 -14.43 1.55 10.35
CA ASN A 275 -14.43 2.78 9.62
C ASN A 275 -14.31 3.96 10.60
N PHE A 276 -13.10 4.52 10.74
CA PHE A 276 -12.82 5.57 11.72
C PHE A 276 -13.57 6.86 11.44
N THR A 277 -13.78 7.21 10.18
CA THR A 277 -14.55 8.42 9.79
C THR A 277 -16.00 8.32 10.29
N SER A 278 -16.64 7.17 10.10
CA SER A 278 -18.03 6.96 10.54
C SER A 278 -18.17 6.75 12.04
N THR A 279 -17.16 6.14 12.69
CA THR A 279 -17.22 5.77 14.12
C THR A 279 -16.76 6.91 15.04
N TYR A 280 -15.69 7.63 14.65
CA TYR A 280 -15.04 8.65 15.48
C TYR A 280 -15.18 10.07 14.91
N GLY A 281 -15.71 10.20 13.71
CA GLY A 281 -15.89 11.46 13.00
C GLY A 281 -14.67 11.90 12.18
N ASN A 282 -14.92 12.83 11.27
CA ASN A 282 -13.96 13.33 10.30
C ASN A 282 -12.69 13.92 10.93
N ALA A 283 -12.83 14.68 12.00
CA ALA A 283 -11.68 15.32 12.66
C ALA A 283 -10.76 14.31 13.35
N THR A 284 -11.33 13.27 13.98
CA THR A 284 -10.54 12.22 14.65
C THR A 284 -9.81 11.32 13.65
N PHE A 285 -10.46 10.99 12.54
CA PHE A 285 -9.80 10.30 11.43
C PHE A 285 -8.61 11.12 10.88
N LEU A 286 -8.81 12.43 10.64
CA LEU A 286 -7.75 13.30 10.14
C LEU A 286 -6.57 13.42 11.15
N MET A 287 -6.86 13.41 12.45
CA MET A 287 -5.85 13.30 13.51
C MET A 287 -5.07 12.00 13.38
N ASN A 288 -5.74 10.86 13.17
CA ASN A 288 -5.07 9.57 12.99
C ASN A 288 -4.20 9.56 11.75
N LEU A 289 -4.68 10.10 10.62
CA LEU A 289 -3.89 10.21 9.40
C LEU A 289 -2.58 10.97 9.66
N GLY A 290 -2.63 12.10 10.37
CA GLY A 290 -1.42 12.89 10.68
C GLY A 290 -0.51 12.19 11.69
N VAL A 291 -1.02 11.78 12.85
CA VAL A 291 -0.21 11.18 13.92
C VAL A 291 0.36 9.83 13.51
N TYR A 292 -0.44 8.98 12.85
CA TYR A 292 0.03 7.68 12.37
C TYR A 292 1.05 7.85 11.24
N GLY A 293 0.86 8.84 10.35
CA GLY A 293 1.85 9.18 9.32
C GLY A 293 3.20 9.60 9.91
N LEU A 294 3.21 10.46 10.94
CA LEU A 294 4.44 10.84 11.65
C LEU A 294 5.06 9.65 12.41
N PHE A 295 4.25 8.77 12.98
CA PHE A 295 4.72 7.56 13.65
C PHE A 295 5.44 6.61 12.67
N ILE A 296 4.88 6.40 11.48
CA ILE A 296 5.50 5.60 10.41
C ILE A 296 6.82 6.26 9.96
N LEU A 297 6.81 7.57 9.70
CA LEU A 297 7.99 8.34 9.31
C LEU A 297 9.10 8.22 10.36
N GLY A 298 8.75 8.39 11.63
CA GLY A 298 9.67 8.24 12.76
C GLY A 298 10.30 6.85 12.84
N TYR A 299 9.49 5.81 12.62
CA TYR A 299 9.97 4.43 12.61
C TYR A 299 11.00 4.17 11.49
N TYR A 300 10.70 4.57 10.24
CA TYR A 300 11.66 4.37 9.14
C TYR A 300 12.95 5.16 9.33
N ASN A 301 12.89 6.34 9.95
CA ASN A 301 14.11 7.07 10.38
C ASN A 301 14.86 6.30 11.48
N ALA A 302 14.16 5.76 12.47
CA ALA A 302 14.76 5.07 13.62
C ALA A 302 15.48 3.77 13.24
N ILE A 303 14.96 3.02 12.26
CA ILE A 303 15.61 1.81 11.76
C ILE A 303 16.73 2.08 10.76
N GLY A 304 16.99 3.33 10.40
CA GLY A 304 18.00 3.71 9.40
C GLY A 304 17.65 3.25 7.98
N ALA A 305 16.38 3.28 7.59
CA ALA A 305 15.96 2.95 6.24
C ALA A 305 16.58 3.90 5.21
N THR A 306 16.95 3.40 4.03
CA THR A 306 17.37 4.25 2.91
C THR A 306 16.14 4.99 2.37
N PHE A 307 16.15 6.32 2.44
CA PHE A 307 15.08 7.14 1.90
C PHE A 307 15.29 7.35 0.40
N ASN A 308 14.46 6.71 -0.39
CA ASN A 308 14.37 6.78 -1.85
C ASN A 308 12.88 6.83 -2.26
N GLY A 309 12.58 6.80 -3.55
CA GLY A 309 11.19 6.79 -4.03
C GLY A 309 10.37 5.61 -3.49
N VAL A 310 11.00 4.45 -3.31
CA VAL A 310 10.32 3.25 -2.76
C VAL A 310 9.96 3.47 -1.29
N THR A 311 10.93 3.87 -0.45
CA THR A 311 10.68 4.14 0.98
C THR A 311 9.66 5.27 1.16
N PHE A 312 9.73 6.31 0.32
CA PHE A 312 8.72 7.36 0.31
C PHE A 312 7.31 6.82 0.05
N GLY A 313 7.17 5.99 -0.98
CA GLY A 313 5.88 5.39 -1.32
C GLY A 313 5.34 4.45 -0.25
N VAL A 314 6.19 3.62 0.36
CA VAL A 314 5.73 2.67 1.39
C VAL A 314 5.28 3.35 2.69
N ILE A 315 5.71 4.58 2.98
CA ILE A 315 5.14 5.38 4.07
C ILE A 315 3.64 5.58 3.83
N PHE A 316 3.24 5.96 2.63
CA PHE A 316 1.82 6.08 2.25
C PHE A 316 1.13 4.73 2.18
N CYS A 317 1.79 3.70 1.64
CA CYS A 317 1.21 2.35 1.61
C CYS A 317 0.88 1.84 3.02
N MET A 318 1.76 2.03 3.99
CA MET A 318 1.49 1.66 5.39
C MET A 318 0.39 2.52 6.01
N LEU A 319 0.35 3.81 5.67
CA LEU A 319 -0.68 4.75 6.12
C LEU A 319 -2.07 4.43 5.56
N ALA A 320 -2.17 3.71 4.45
CA ALA A 320 -3.43 3.48 3.73
C ALA A 320 -4.54 2.87 4.61
N CYS A 321 -4.19 2.08 5.62
CA CYS A 321 -5.15 1.52 6.57
C CYS A 321 -5.59 2.49 7.69
N CYS A 322 -5.18 3.76 7.67
CA CYS A 322 -5.47 4.75 8.72
C CYS A 322 -6.96 5.07 8.94
N ASN A 323 -7.83 4.67 8.03
CA ASN A 323 -9.29 4.78 8.15
C ASN A 323 -9.98 3.41 8.30
N SER A 324 -9.21 2.31 8.29
CA SER A 324 -9.75 0.94 8.25
C SER A 324 -9.34 0.09 9.47
N GLY A 325 -8.74 0.69 10.47
CA GLY A 325 -8.38 -0.01 11.71
C GLY A 325 -6.94 0.19 12.19
N SER A 326 -6.01 0.70 11.36
CA SER A 326 -4.61 0.88 11.79
C SER A 326 -4.39 2.24 12.49
N HIS A 327 -3.68 2.19 13.60
CA HIS A 327 -3.23 3.34 14.39
C HIS A 327 -1.96 2.97 15.18
N PRO A 328 -1.21 3.93 15.73
CA PRO A 328 0.02 3.64 16.47
C PRO A 328 -0.15 2.62 17.60
N GLY A 329 -1.32 2.61 18.27
CA GLY A 329 -1.60 1.72 19.42
C GLY A 329 -1.69 0.23 19.08
N ASN A 330 -1.97 -0.15 17.83
CA ASN A 330 -2.11 -1.56 17.42
C ASN A 330 -1.04 -2.01 16.41
N VAL A 331 -0.33 -1.08 15.78
CA VAL A 331 0.72 -1.40 14.81
C VAL A 331 2.10 -1.56 15.45
N TRP A 332 2.36 -0.92 16.60
CA TRP A 332 3.66 -1.00 17.27
C TRP A 332 4.16 -2.44 17.53
N PRO A 333 3.30 -3.45 17.86
CA PRO A 333 3.79 -4.82 18.07
C PRO A 333 4.29 -5.45 16.76
N ILE A 334 3.68 -5.08 15.63
CA ILE A 334 4.08 -5.53 14.31
C ILE A 334 5.47 -4.96 13.98
N MET A 335 5.67 -3.66 14.16
CA MET A 335 6.95 -2.99 13.95
C MET A 335 8.05 -3.56 14.84
N LEU A 336 7.74 -3.80 16.13
CA LEU A 336 8.67 -4.42 17.08
C LEU A 336 9.03 -5.85 16.64
N GLY A 337 8.05 -6.64 16.14
CA GLY A 337 8.28 -8.00 15.65
C GLY A 337 9.30 -8.03 14.51
N TYR A 338 9.27 -7.06 13.61
CA TYR A 338 10.25 -6.92 12.54
C TYR A 338 11.65 -6.60 13.04
N VAL A 339 11.78 -5.67 13.99
CA VAL A 339 13.08 -5.32 14.60
C VAL A 339 13.67 -6.54 15.32
N VAL A 340 12.87 -7.24 16.13
CA VAL A 340 13.31 -8.41 16.89
C VAL A 340 13.67 -9.57 15.95
N ALA A 341 12.84 -9.85 14.93
CA ALA A 341 13.15 -10.87 13.94
C ALA A 341 14.49 -10.59 13.24
N SER A 342 14.68 -9.36 12.74
CA SER A 342 15.95 -8.94 12.13
C SER A 342 17.16 -9.14 13.06
N THR A 343 17.02 -8.74 14.33
CA THR A 343 18.09 -8.85 15.31
C THR A 343 18.41 -10.31 15.63
N VAL A 344 17.39 -11.12 15.89
CA VAL A 344 17.55 -12.54 16.24
C VAL A 344 18.15 -13.32 15.09
N PHE A 345 17.63 -13.16 13.87
CA PHE A 345 18.16 -13.88 12.70
C PHE A 345 19.52 -13.37 12.27
N GLY A 346 19.81 -12.07 12.45
CA GLY A 346 21.16 -11.53 12.24
C GLY A 346 22.20 -12.15 13.19
N TRP A 347 21.80 -12.48 14.42
CA TRP A 347 22.65 -13.16 15.39
C TRP A 347 22.73 -14.67 15.14
N LEU A 348 21.63 -15.33 14.75
CA LEU A 348 21.60 -16.78 14.53
C LEU A 348 22.29 -17.21 13.24
N ALA A 349 22.20 -16.44 12.16
CA ALA A 349 22.70 -16.84 10.86
C ALA A 349 24.21 -17.23 10.88
N PRO A 350 25.14 -16.47 11.48
CA PRO A 350 26.54 -16.87 11.56
C PRO A 350 26.77 -18.17 12.35
N LEU A 351 25.92 -18.45 13.34
CA LEU A 351 26.06 -19.67 14.18
C LEU A 351 25.79 -20.96 13.38
N VAL A 352 25.01 -20.86 12.31
CA VAL A 352 24.70 -21.98 11.41
C VAL A 352 25.46 -21.90 10.07
N GLY A 353 26.49 -21.05 9.99
CA GLY A 353 27.30 -20.87 8.77
C GLY A 353 26.58 -20.07 7.67
N GLY A 354 25.47 -19.39 7.98
CA GLY A 354 24.72 -18.57 7.05
C GLY A 354 25.23 -17.13 6.96
N ASN A 355 24.83 -16.43 5.89
CA ASN A 355 25.08 -15.00 5.71
C ASN A 355 23.75 -14.24 5.79
N PHE A 356 23.60 -13.38 6.79
CA PHE A 356 22.37 -12.60 6.97
C PHE A 356 22.34 -11.38 6.06
N THR A 357 21.39 -11.37 5.11
CA THR A 357 21.28 -10.33 4.08
C THR A 357 20.00 -9.48 4.18
N LEU A 358 19.16 -9.72 5.20
CA LEU A 358 17.84 -9.12 5.33
C LEU A 358 17.70 -8.32 6.65
N PRO A 359 18.59 -7.34 6.96
CA PRO A 359 18.38 -6.49 8.12
C PRO A 359 17.09 -5.67 8.01
N VAL A 360 16.58 -5.17 9.14
CA VAL A 360 15.28 -4.48 9.20
C VAL A 360 15.19 -3.27 8.26
N ASN A 361 16.34 -2.66 7.93
CA ASN A 361 16.46 -1.54 6.99
C ASN A 361 16.76 -1.97 5.53
N ALA A 362 16.89 -3.26 5.24
CA ALA A 362 17.00 -3.72 3.87
C ALA A 362 15.73 -3.35 3.08
N GLN A 363 15.89 -2.88 1.83
CA GLN A 363 14.76 -2.37 1.03
C GLN A 363 13.60 -3.37 0.92
N ALA A 364 13.88 -4.66 0.74
CA ALA A 364 12.85 -5.69 0.68
C ALA A 364 12.06 -5.82 2.00
N ILE A 365 12.73 -5.67 3.15
CA ILE A 365 12.12 -5.70 4.48
C ILE A 365 11.32 -4.42 4.74
N VAL A 366 11.84 -3.25 4.35
CA VAL A 366 11.15 -1.95 4.41
C VAL A 366 9.84 -2.00 3.63
N VAL A 367 9.86 -2.55 2.42
CA VAL A 367 8.65 -2.76 1.59
C VAL A 367 7.72 -3.79 2.23
N GLY A 368 8.26 -4.89 2.74
CA GLY A 368 7.47 -5.93 3.40
C GLY A 368 6.69 -5.43 4.60
N LEU A 369 7.34 -4.65 5.46
CA LEU A 369 6.74 -4.12 6.68
C LEU A 369 5.50 -3.25 6.42
N CYS A 370 5.48 -2.48 5.33
CA CYS A 370 4.36 -1.57 5.06
C CYS A 370 3.01 -2.29 4.93
N TYR A 371 3.02 -3.58 4.68
CA TYR A 371 1.81 -4.41 4.61
C TYR A 371 1.59 -5.28 5.85
N ALA A 372 2.65 -5.55 6.62
CA ALA A 372 2.52 -6.32 7.85
C ALA A 372 1.58 -5.65 8.86
N ASN A 373 1.44 -4.30 8.80
CA ASN A 373 0.45 -3.58 9.62
C ASN A 373 -1.00 -3.98 9.32
N GLY A 374 -1.28 -4.61 8.17
CA GLY A 374 -2.57 -5.23 7.85
C GLY A 374 -2.96 -6.33 8.84
N LEU A 375 -1.99 -6.93 9.55
CA LEU A 375 -2.20 -7.93 10.60
C LEU A 375 -2.51 -7.31 11.98
N SER A 376 -2.60 -5.97 12.09
CA SER A 376 -2.95 -5.28 13.35
C SER A 376 -4.27 -5.77 13.99
N PRO A 377 -5.31 -6.23 13.26
CA PRO A 377 -6.49 -6.83 13.86
C PRO A 377 -6.21 -8.05 14.75
N ILE A 378 -5.13 -8.80 14.48
CA ILE A 378 -4.68 -9.91 15.34
C ILE A 378 -4.23 -9.37 16.71
N ALA A 379 -3.43 -8.28 16.69
CA ALA A 379 -3.01 -7.61 17.92
C ALA A 379 -4.19 -7.02 18.69
N ASP A 380 -5.20 -6.51 17.99
CA ASP A 380 -6.40 -5.96 18.64
C ASP A 380 -7.27 -7.04 19.26
N LYS A 381 -7.57 -8.11 18.55
CA LYS A 381 -8.47 -9.16 19.04
C LYS A 381 -7.81 -10.08 20.07
N TYR A 382 -6.60 -10.53 19.80
CA TYR A 382 -5.93 -11.53 20.65
C TYR A 382 -4.87 -10.92 21.61
N GLY A 383 -4.37 -9.73 21.33
CA GLY A 383 -3.38 -9.00 22.12
C GLY A 383 -2.03 -8.87 21.42
N TRP A 384 -1.23 -7.91 21.89
CA TRP A 384 0.02 -7.51 21.27
C TRP A 384 1.00 -8.66 20.99
N LYS A 385 1.05 -9.68 21.86
CA LYS A 385 1.93 -10.86 21.68
C LYS A 385 1.61 -11.63 20.39
N TYR A 386 0.35 -11.76 20.03
CA TYR A 386 -0.07 -12.46 18.82
C TYR A 386 0.20 -11.64 17.56
N GLY A 387 0.01 -10.31 17.64
CA GLY A 387 0.45 -9.42 16.57
C GLY A 387 1.96 -9.46 16.33
N PHE A 388 2.73 -9.53 17.40
CA PHE A 388 4.18 -9.69 17.38
C PHE A 388 4.60 -11.02 16.70
N VAL A 389 3.95 -12.14 17.04
CA VAL A 389 4.20 -13.44 16.38
C VAL A 389 3.81 -13.39 14.89
N ALA A 390 2.64 -12.80 14.57
CA ALA A 390 2.21 -12.63 13.18
C ALA A 390 3.24 -11.83 12.36
N ALA A 391 3.83 -10.80 12.96
CA ALA A 391 4.87 -9.98 12.32
C ALA A 391 6.17 -10.78 12.05
N ILE A 392 6.59 -11.63 12.98
CA ILE A 392 7.76 -12.50 12.77
C ILE A 392 7.49 -13.48 11.62
N MET A 393 6.31 -14.12 11.60
CA MET A 393 5.93 -15.01 10.51
C MET A 393 5.91 -14.29 9.16
N HIS A 394 5.37 -13.07 9.15
CA HIS A 394 5.35 -12.23 7.96
C HIS A 394 6.76 -11.86 7.47
N TYR A 395 7.64 -11.45 8.38
CA TYR A 395 9.04 -11.15 8.07
C TYR A 395 9.75 -12.33 7.38
N LEU A 396 9.54 -13.55 7.88
CA LEU A 396 10.17 -14.76 7.34
C LEU A 396 9.70 -15.10 5.92
N LEU A 397 8.46 -14.76 5.58
CA LEU A 397 7.85 -15.17 4.31
C LEU A 397 7.89 -14.07 3.24
N VAL A 398 7.89 -12.80 3.64
CA VAL A 398 7.62 -11.67 2.75
C VAL A 398 8.62 -11.49 1.61
N THR A 399 9.87 -11.88 1.80
CA THR A 399 10.91 -11.77 0.77
C THR A 399 10.88 -12.89 -0.28
N SER A 400 10.16 -13.98 0.01
CA SER A 400 9.98 -15.11 -0.92
C SER A 400 8.83 -14.88 -1.91
N VAL A 401 7.80 -14.15 -1.51
CA VAL A 401 6.58 -13.93 -2.29
C VAL A 401 6.80 -13.16 -3.60
N PRO A 402 7.66 -12.12 -3.69
CA PRO A 402 7.91 -11.41 -4.95
C PRO A 402 8.35 -12.32 -6.10
N ASN A 403 9.04 -13.42 -5.82
CA ASN A 403 9.47 -14.39 -6.83
C ASN A 403 8.27 -15.12 -7.47
N LEU A 404 7.20 -15.36 -6.72
CA LEU A 404 5.97 -15.94 -7.25
C LEU A 404 5.29 -15.03 -8.28
N HIS A 405 5.45 -13.72 -8.10
CA HIS A 405 4.85 -12.68 -8.92
C HIS A 405 5.78 -12.10 -10.00
N GLY A 406 6.97 -12.70 -10.19
CA GLY A 406 7.96 -12.20 -11.15
C GLY A 406 8.51 -10.80 -10.85
N GLY A 407 8.23 -10.25 -9.66
CA GLY A 407 8.57 -8.88 -9.28
C GLY A 407 7.64 -7.81 -9.85
N PHE A 408 6.44 -8.15 -10.31
CA PHE A 408 5.49 -7.21 -10.92
C PHE A 408 4.29 -6.83 -10.06
N CYS A 409 4.07 -7.51 -8.93
CA CYS A 409 2.95 -7.23 -8.04
C CYS A 409 3.38 -6.26 -6.94
N LEU A 410 2.72 -5.11 -6.85
CA LEU A 410 2.97 -4.12 -5.80
C LEU A 410 2.38 -4.53 -4.44
N TYR A 411 1.51 -5.53 -4.41
CA TYR A 411 0.80 -6.02 -3.21
C TYR A 411 1.44 -7.27 -2.58
N ASN A 412 2.73 -7.55 -2.85
CA ASN A 412 3.43 -8.74 -2.34
C ASN A 412 3.28 -8.96 -0.82
N GLY A 413 3.52 -7.91 -0.04
CA GLY A 413 3.42 -8.00 1.42
C GLY A 413 2.00 -8.22 1.91
N GLY A 414 0.99 -7.61 1.27
CA GLY A 414 -0.42 -7.86 1.59
C GLY A 414 -0.85 -9.30 1.25
N PHE A 415 -0.37 -9.83 0.13
CA PHE A 415 -0.56 -11.25 -0.19
C PHE A 415 0.09 -12.15 0.87
N THR A 416 1.30 -11.80 1.34
CA THR A 416 1.94 -12.49 2.47
C THR A 416 1.10 -12.43 3.73
N ALA A 417 0.51 -11.27 4.06
CA ALA A 417 -0.36 -11.11 5.22
C ALA A 417 -1.59 -12.04 5.14
N ALA A 418 -2.21 -12.17 3.96
CA ALA A 418 -3.30 -13.10 3.76
C ALA A 418 -2.87 -14.57 3.98
N LEU A 419 -1.68 -14.97 3.51
CA LEU A 419 -1.12 -16.30 3.77
C LEU A 419 -0.87 -16.53 5.27
N ILE A 420 -0.37 -15.54 6.01
CA ILE A 420 -0.22 -15.64 7.46
C ILE A 420 -1.57 -15.83 8.14
N CYS A 421 -2.61 -15.12 7.69
CA CYS A 421 -3.96 -15.31 8.23
C CYS A 421 -4.47 -16.73 8.01
N LEU A 422 -4.21 -17.35 6.85
CA LEU A 422 -4.60 -18.74 6.57
C LEU A 422 -3.97 -19.75 7.54
N ILE A 423 -2.76 -19.47 8.00
CA ILE A 423 -2.03 -20.36 8.94
C ILE A 423 -2.40 -20.03 10.38
N LEU A 424 -2.30 -18.75 10.76
CA LEU A 424 -2.33 -18.34 12.17
C LEU A 424 -3.75 -18.19 12.72
N VAL A 425 -4.70 -17.68 11.92
CA VAL A 425 -6.07 -17.41 12.44
C VAL A 425 -6.80 -18.65 12.90
N PRO A 426 -6.81 -19.79 12.19
CA PRO A 426 -7.43 -21.02 12.66
C PRO A 426 -6.84 -21.51 13.99
N GLU A 427 -5.51 -21.40 14.17
CA GLU A 427 -4.85 -21.78 15.43
C GLU A 427 -5.24 -20.85 16.57
N LEU A 428 -5.34 -19.53 16.31
CA LEU A 428 -5.78 -18.57 17.32
C LEU A 428 -7.23 -18.81 17.74
N GLU A 429 -8.12 -19.07 16.78
CA GLU A 429 -9.54 -19.37 17.08
C GLU A 429 -9.70 -20.64 17.92
N ARG A 430 -8.85 -21.64 17.71
CA ARG A 430 -8.94 -22.91 18.41
C ARG A 430 -8.26 -22.89 19.78
N PHE A 431 -7.10 -22.26 19.91
CA PHE A 431 -6.24 -22.40 21.08
C PHE A 431 -6.11 -21.13 21.92
N SER A 432 -6.62 -19.99 21.46
CA SER A 432 -6.41 -18.71 22.13
C SER A 432 -7.73 -18.01 22.45
N LYS A 433 -7.79 -17.43 23.65
CA LYS A 433 -8.93 -16.58 24.06
C LYS A 433 -8.70 -15.15 23.59
N THR A 434 -9.77 -14.52 23.11
CA THR A 434 -9.78 -13.10 22.75
C THR A 434 -9.58 -12.21 23.99
N LYS A 435 -9.26 -10.93 23.79
CA LYS A 435 -9.16 -9.97 24.90
C LYS A 435 -10.46 -9.88 25.70
N ASP A 436 -11.62 -9.93 25.02
CA ASP A 436 -12.93 -9.79 25.66
C ASP A 436 -13.30 -11.05 26.47
N GLU A 437 -13.03 -12.24 25.94
CA GLU A 437 -13.20 -13.50 26.69
C GLU A 437 -12.32 -13.54 27.93
N ARG A 438 -11.08 -13.04 27.85
CA ARG A 438 -10.19 -12.94 29.02
C ARG A 438 -10.70 -11.94 30.04
N LYS A 439 -11.30 -10.80 29.61
CA LYS A 439 -11.92 -9.82 30.51
C LYS A 439 -13.14 -10.42 31.20
N ALA A 440 -14.02 -11.09 30.43
CA ALA A 440 -15.21 -11.75 30.97
C ALA A 440 -14.86 -12.82 32.03
N LEU A 441 -13.85 -13.65 31.72
CA LEU A 441 -13.36 -14.66 32.69
C LEU A 441 -12.76 -14.06 33.99
N LYS A 442 -12.10 -12.90 33.88
CA LYS A 442 -11.59 -12.18 35.05
C LYS A 442 -12.72 -11.56 35.87
N ALA A 443 -13.76 -11.06 35.21
CA ALA A 443 -14.95 -10.53 35.91
C ALA A 443 -15.75 -11.62 36.60
N ALA A 444 -15.87 -12.80 36.02
CA ALA A 444 -16.56 -13.95 36.59
C ALA A 444 -15.83 -14.61 37.79
N LYS A 445 -14.53 -14.30 37.98
CA LYS A 445 -13.71 -14.79 39.09
C LYS A 445 -13.64 -13.83 40.27
N LYS A 446 -14.18 -12.63 40.14
CA LYS A 446 -14.35 -11.62 41.22
C LYS A 446 -15.76 -11.69 41.78
#